data_74d4ff5b944c93086058fdce45a7ab54
#
_entry.id   74d4ff5b944c93086058fdce45a7ab54
#
_cell.length_a   1.000
_cell.length_b   1.000
_cell.length_c   1.000
_cell.angle_alpha   90.00
_cell.angle_beta   90.00
_cell.angle_gamma   90.00
#
_symmetry.space_group_name_H-M   'P 1'
#
loop_
_entity.id
_entity.type
_entity.pdbx_description
1 polymer ?
#
loop_
_entity_poly.entity_id
_entity_poly.type
_entity_poly.pdbx_seq_one_letter_code
_entity_poly.pdbx_strand_id
1 'polypeptide(L)'
;MKKAFNILFWAVLGTSNLHAQSLQEAFKDYFRVGVSVNQWEVKAEKEIKEGISYSGAVSLDQTADYEQIAQHFGWVVPENCMKCEVIHPQEGVYDFTLADQLVDKALANGQQVIGHCLIWHSQCPPWFFVDEEGKQVSAEVLKKRMRDHIFTILGHFRGRIVGWDVVNEAFEDNGSLRRSKFYQILGEDFIPLAFQYAHEADPTIELYYNDYSMNKPSKVEGVVNFFRPLVAKGLPIHAIGMQGHMIYGDGDYVKQYTHSIKTIASIGLKSQFTELDLTMLPNPFGFSGANISDQAAYKKAMDPYQDGLPKEKQEQFDQFWLDFFQMLIDNKENVLRATFWCFNDAKSWKNDFPIKGRTDYATLWDRQSKAKPTVQKLIDMAESLEKKNKKEKKSNKK
;
A
#
# COMPACT_ATOMS: atom_id res chain seq x y z
N MET A 1 -30.22 69.05 -5.36
CA MET A 1 -30.90 67.90 -4.74
C MET A 1 -30.26 66.63 -5.28
N LYS A 2 -29.32 66.04 -4.50
CA LYS A 2 -28.64 64.77 -4.83
C LYS A 2 -29.31 63.68 -3.99
N LYS A 3 -29.96 62.71 -4.67
CA LYS A 3 -30.51 61.53 -4.01
C LYS A 3 -29.41 60.50 -3.89
N ALA A 4 -29.07 60.16 -2.65
CA ALA A 4 -28.18 59.03 -2.32
C ALA A 4 -29.00 57.73 -2.39
N PHE A 5 -28.52 56.78 -3.22
CA PHE A 5 -29.05 55.43 -3.27
C PHE A 5 -28.24 54.58 -2.32
N ASN A 6 -28.82 54.16 -1.19
CA ASN A 6 -28.26 53.14 -0.32
C ASN A 6 -28.52 51.75 -0.88
N ILE A 7 -27.50 51.09 -1.40
CA ILE A 7 -27.55 49.68 -1.76
C ILE A 7 -27.18 48.88 -0.49
N LEU A 8 -28.16 48.21 0.08
CA LEU A 8 -27.99 47.27 1.18
C LEU A 8 -27.46 45.95 0.59
N PHE A 9 -26.19 45.66 0.77
CA PHE A 9 -25.61 44.36 0.47
C PHE A 9 -26.01 43.38 1.56
N TRP A 10 -26.97 42.49 1.27
CA TRP A 10 -27.23 41.31 2.10
C TRP A 10 -26.12 40.27 1.81
N ALA A 11 -25.14 40.15 2.72
CA ALA A 11 -24.24 39.03 2.75
C ALA A 11 -25.03 37.81 3.22
N VAL A 12 -25.49 37.00 2.30
CA VAL A 12 -25.96 35.63 2.61
C VAL A 12 -24.73 34.82 2.98
N LEU A 13 -24.44 34.72 4.27
CA LEU A 13 -23.54 33.71 4.82
C LEU A 13 -24.24 32.35 4.70
N GLY A 14 -24.18 31.77 3.52
CA GLY A 14 -24.46 30.37 3.32
C GLY A 14 -23.42 29.57 4.05
N THR A 15 -23.76 28.98 5.20
CA THR A 15 -23.01 27.87 5.77
C THR A 15 -23.19 26.70 4.83
N SER A 16 -22.38 26.63 3.77
CA SER A 16 -22.22 25.40 3.01
C SER A 16 -21.67 24.37 3.99
N ASN A 17 -22.47 23.39 4.35
CA ASN A 17 -21.95 22.15 4.92
C ASN A 17 -21.01 21.57 3.84
N LEU A 18 -19.71 21.81 3.99
CA LEU A 18 -18.69 21.18 3.16
C LEU A 18 -18.73 19.70 3.52
N HIS A 19 -19.40 18.90 2.70
CA HIS A 19 -19.27 17.45 2.73
C HIS A 19 -17.91 17.09 2.18
N ALA A 20 -17.23 16.12 2.78
CA ALA A 20 -15.99 15.57 2.23
C ALA A 20 -16.26 14.99 0.83
N GLN A 21 -15.48 15.44 -0.16
CA GLN A 21 -15.66 15.00 -1.54
C GLN A 21 -14.73 13.83 -1.91
N SER A 22 -13.89 13.38 -0.96
CA SER A 22 -12.90 12.33 -1.20
C SER A 22 -12.57 11.53 0.06
N LEU A 23 -12.02 10.34 -0.13
CA LEU A 23 -11.57 9.49 0.97
C LEU A 23 -10.45 10.17 1.77
N GLN A 24 -9.45 10.75 1.11
CA GLN A 24 -8.34 11.41 1.79
C GLN A 24 -8.81 12.56 2.69
N GLU A 25 -9.83 13.32 2.25
CA GLU A 25 -10.38 14.41 3.05
C GLU A 25 -11.22 13.90 4.22
N ALA A 26 -12.05 12.87 3.99
CA ALA A 26 -12.90 12.28 5.00
C ALA A 26 -12.09 11.67 6.16
N PHE A 27 -10.94 11.08 5.89
CA PHE A 27 -10.11 10.40 6.89
C PHE A 27 -8.86 11.16 7.34
N LYS A 28 -8.63 12.40 6.89
CA LYS A 28 -7.41 13.20 7.20
C LYS A 28 -7.08 13.35 8.69
N ASP A 29 -8.10 13.36 9.55
CA ASP A 29 -7.95 13.50 11.01
C ASP A 29 -7.77 12.15 11.73
N TYR A 30 -7.76 11.06 10.99
CA TYR A 30 -7.62 9.70 11.51
C TYR A 30 -6.33 9.04 11.05
N PHE A 31 -6.13 8.90 9.74
CA PHE A 31 -4.96 8.29 9.12
C PHE A 31 -4.82 8.74 7.66
N ARG A 32 -3.66 8.50 7.09
CA ARG A 32 -3.35 8.76 5.67
C ARG A 32 -4.08 7.75 4.78
N VAL A 33 -4.64 8.18 3.65
CA VAL A 33 -5.29 7.29 2.67
C VAL A 33 -4.47 7.26 1.40
N GLY A 34 -4.12 6.05 0.94
CA GLY A 34 -3.26 5.84 -0.22
C GLY A 34 -3.75 4.74 -1.14
N VAL A 35 -3.11 4.65 -2.29
CA VAL A 35 -3.35 3.61 -3.30
C VAL A 35 -2.05 3.26 -4.00
N SER A 36 -1.88 1.97 -4.37
CA SER A 36 -0.80 1.61 -5.29
C SER A 36 -1.17 2.00 -6.72
N VAL A 37 -0.17 2.49 -7.46
CA VAL A 37 -0.33 3.00 -8.81
C VAL A 37 0.60 2.23 -9.74
N ASN A 38 0.04 1.71 -10.83
CA ASN A 38 0.82 1.09 -11.87
C ASN A 38 1.39 2.19 -12.78
N GLN A 39 2.59 1.96 -13.34
CA GLN A 39 3.23 2.89 -14.28
C GLN A 39 2.34 3.22 -15.50
N TRP A 40 1.43 2.34 -15.87
CA TRP A 40 0.49 2.56 -16.96
C TRP A 40 -0.57 3.64 -16.66
N GLU A 41 -0.84 3.90 -15.40
CA GLU A 41 -1.77 4.95 -14.97
C GLU A 41 -1.19 6.36 -15.08
N VAL A 42 0.12 6.46 -15.34
CA VAL A 42 0.84 7.74 -15.48
C VAL A 42 1.38 7.99 -16.88
N LYS A 43 1.46 6.98 -17.77
CA LYS A 43 1.97 7.11 -19.13
C LYS A 43 0.98 7.76 -20.08
N ALA A 44 1.50 8.56 -21.01
CA ALA A 44 0.71 9.09 -22.12
C ALA A 44 0.41 7.98 -23.15
N GLU A 45 -0.76 8.07 -23.80
CA GLU A 45 -1.27 7.10 -24.77
C GLU A 45 -0.28 6.77 -25.93
N LYS A 46 0.57 7.72 -26.29
CA LYS A 46 1.59 7.57 -27.33
C LYS A 46 2.69 6.56 -26.96
N GLU A 47 3.13 6.55 -25.70
CA GLU A 47 4.22 5.68 -25.21
C GLU A 47 3.76 4.22 -25.11
N ILE A 48 2.47 3.99 -24.87
CA ILE A 48 1.86 2.67 -24.81
C ILE A 48 1.84 1.97 -26.19
N LYS A 49 1.69 2.75 -27.26
CA LYS A 49 1.68 2.25 -28.64
C LYS A 49 3.06 1.85 -29.18
N GLU A 50 4.15 2.29 -28.55
CA GLU A 50 5.52 1.99 -29.02
C GLU A 50 6.13 0.69 -28.47
N GLY A 51 5.33 -0.17 -27.87
CA GLY A 51 5.66 -1.60 -27.77
C GLY A 51 6.54 -2.03 -26.59
N ILE A 52 6.49 -1.35 -25.45
CA ILE A 52 7.11 -1.88 -24.22
C ILE A 52 6.10 -2.83 -23.57
N SER A 53 6.28 -4.13 -23.83
CA SER A 53 5.45 -5.19 -23.30
C SER A 53 5.87 -5.53 -21.86
N TYR A 54 5.10 -5.08 -20.88
CA TYR A 54 5.04 -5.72 -19.57
C TYR A 54 3.74 -6.51 -19.47
N SER A 55 3.78 -7.71 -18.88
CA SER A 55 2.64 -8.63 -18.76
C SER A 55 1.50 -8.00 -17.94
N GLY A 56 0.47 -7.57 -18.62
CA GLY A 56 -0.77 -7.04 -18.06
C GLY A 56 -1.60 -6.36 -19.14
N ALA A 57 -2.88 -6.66 -19.26
CA ALA A 57 -3.76 -6.06 -20.24
C ALA A 57 -3.81 -4.55 -20.10
N VAL A 58 -3.44 -3.82 -21.14
CA VAL A 58 -3.38 -2.36 -21.17
C VAL A 58 -4.77 -1.82 -21.49
N SER A 59 -5.38 -1.04 -20.61
CA SER A 59 -6.55 -0.21 -20.90
C SER A 59 -6.08 1.12 -21.51
N LEU A 60 -6.75 1.57 -22.58
CA LEU A 60 -6.36 2.75 -23.38
C LEU A 60 -6.72 4.10 -22.75
N ASP A 61 -7.45 4.14 -21.63
CA ASP A 61 -7.86 5.40 -20.96
C ASP A 61 -7.38 5.44 -19.51
N GLN A 62 -6.07 5.67 -19.35
CA GLN A 62 -5.41 5.62 -18.04
C GLN A 62 -5.25 7.01 -17.39
N THR A 63 -5.41 8.07 -18.14
CA THR A 63 -5.39 9.45 -17.63
C THR A 63 -6.62 9.78 -16.78
N ALA A 64 -7.79 9.29 -17.15
CA ALA A 64 -9.03 9.46 -16.39
C ALA A 64 -8.98 8.76 -15.02
N ASP A 65 -8.34 7.59 -14.95
CA ASP A 65 -8.12 6.89 -13.67
C ASP A 65 -7.28 7.75 -12.72
N TYR A 66 -6.21 8.38 -13.25
CA TYR A 66 -5.32 9.16 -12.41
C TYR A 66 -5.98 10.43 -11.83
N GLU A 67 -6.94 11.03 -12.51
CA GLU A 67 -7.71 12.15 -11.95
C GLU A 67 -8.48 11.72 -10.69
N GLN A 68 -9.13 10.55 -10.71
CA GLN A 68 -9.81 9.99 -9.55
C GLN A 68 -8.82 9.57 -8.46
N ILE A 69 -7.68 8.98 -8.84
CA ILE A 69 -6.59 8.66 -7.91
C ILE A 69 -6.14 9.91 -7.16
N ALA A 70 -5.86 11.00 -7.87
CA ALA A 70 -5.44 12.26 -7.27
C ALA A 70 -6.53 12.90 -6.38
N GLN A 71 -7.80 12.74 -6.74
CA GLN A 71 -8.91 13.23 -5.94
C GLN A 71 -9.05 12.49 -4.61
N HIS A 72 -8.99 11.16 -4.62
CA HIS A 72 -9.35 10.34 -3.47
C HIS A 72 -8.17 9.92 -2.59
N PHE A 73 -6.94 9.95 -3.10
CA PHE A 73 -5.76 9.43 -2.42
C PHE A 73 -4.64 10.47 -2.34
N GLY A 74 -4.27 10.86 -1.14
CA GLY A 74 -3.15 11.78 -0.91
C GLY A 74 -1.78 11.10 -0.91
N TRP A 75 -1.75 9.78 -0.94
CA TRP A 75 -0.54 8.96 -0.87
C TRP A 75 -0.56 7.91 -1.98
N VAL A 76 0.56 7.76 -2.68
CA VAL A 76 0.71 6.76 -3.72
C VAL A 76 1.94 5.88 -3.49
N VAL A 77 1.82 4.62 -3.93
CA VAL A 77 2.88 3.62 -3.86
C VAL A 77 3.07 3.05 -5.26
N PRO A 78 4.28 3.00 -5.83
CA PRO A 78 4.50 2.34 -7.10
C PRO A 78 4.32 0.82 -6.96
N GLU A 79 3.44 0.25 -7.78
CA GLU A 79 3.16 -1.18 -7.71
C GLU A 79 4.36 -2.05 -8.12
N ASN A 80 5.07 -1.65 -9.20
CA ASN A 80 6.14 -2.47 -9.79
C ASN A 80 7.42 -1.71 -10.16
N CYS A 81 7.33 -0.45 -10.59
CA CYS A 81 8.45 0.23 -11.25
C CYS A 81 9.65 0.55 -10.35
N MET A 82 9.53 0.41 -9.03
CA MET A 82 10.64 0.56 -8.08
C MET A 82 11.17 -0.76 -7.53
N LYS A 83 10.59 -1.90 -7.93
CA LYS A 83 11.13 -3.22 -7.56
C LYS A 83 12.49 -3.43 -8.20
N CYS A 84 13.38 -4.15 -7.52
CA CYS A 84 14.78 -4.26 -7.87
C CYS A 84 15.02 -4.70 -9.31
N GLU A 85 14.28 -5.70 -9.81
CA GLU A 85 14.43 -6.19 -11.19
C GLU A 85 14.10 -5.15 -12.28
N VAL A 86 13.31 -4.11 -11.93
CA VAL A 86 12.94 -3.02 -12.84
C VAL A 86 13.91 -1.85 -12.73
N ILE A 87 14.14 -1.37 -11.50
CA ILE A 87 14.94 -0.15 -11.28
C ILE A 87 16.45 -0.38 -11.29
N HIS A 88 16.91 -1.63 -11.00
CA HIS A 88 18.33 -2.00 -10.94
C HIS A 88 18.55 -3.39 -11.56
N PRO A 89 18.28 -3.56 -12.88
CA PRO A 89 18.25 -4.87 -13.54
C PRO A 89 19.60 -5.56 -13.65
N GLN A 90 20.70 -4.81 -13.63
CA GLN A 90 22.07 -5.31 -13.69
C GLN A 90 22.95 -4.53 -12.71
N GLU A 91 24.05 -5.13 -12.24
CA GLU A 91 24.97 -4.49 -11.30
C GLU A 91 25.50 -3.16 -11.88
N GLY A 92 25.27 -2.06 -11.15
CA GLY A 92 25.67 -0.71 -11.56
C GLY A 92 24.81 -0.07 -12.65
N VAL A 93 23.75 -0.74 -13.14
CA VAL A 93 22.83 -0.21 -14.17
C VAL A 93 21.47 0.09 -13.54
N TYR A 94 21.08 1.37 -13.57
CA TYR A 94 19.81 1.83 -13.02
C TYR A 94 18.92 2.41 -14.10
N ASP A 95 17.62 2.05 -14.06
CA ASP A 95 16.59 2.66 -14.91
C ASP A 95 15.51 3.31 -14.02
N PHE A 96 15.59 4.63 -13.90
CA PHE A 96 14.63 5.42 -13.14
C PHE A 96 13.45 5.94 -13.98
N THR A 97 13.41 5.65 -15.27
CA THR A 97 12.48 6.28 -16.22
C THR A 97 11.02 6.14 -15.79
N LEU A 98 10.58 4.94 -15.47
CA LEU A 98 9.18 4.68 -15.06
C LEU A 98 8.88 5.23 -13.66
N ALA A 99 9.85 5.11 -12.76
CA ALA A 99 9.70 5.59 -11.40
C ALA A 99 9.66 7.12 -11.34
N ASP A 100 10.51 7.81 -12.11
CA ASP A 100 10.49 9.27 -12.22
C ASP A 100 9.15 9.78 -12.77
N GLN A 101 8.62 9.18 -13.84
CA GLN A 101 7.32 9.55 -14.41
C GLN A 101 6.20 9.45 -13.37
N LEU A 102 6.17 8.37 -12.58
CA LEU A 102 5.18 8.19 -11.52
C LEU A 102 5.34 9.22 -10.41
N VAL A 103 6.56 9.42 -9.92
CA VAL A 103 6.86 10.38 -8.83
C VAL A 103 6.53 11.80 -9.27
N ASP A 104 6.95 12.22 -10.46
CA ASP A 104 6.69 13.57 -10.98
C ASP A 104 5.18 13.81 -11.16
N LYS A 105 4.45 12.80 -11.67
CA LYS A 105 2.99 12.88 -11.80
C LYS A 105 2.31 13.01 -10.44
N ALA A 106 2.72 12.23 -9.45
CA ALA A 106 2.18 12.29 -8.09
C ALA A 106 2.42 13.66 -7.46
N LEU A 107 3.66 14.15 -7.51
CA LEU A 107 4.04 15.45 -6.94
C LEU A 107 3.31 16.61 -7.62
N ALA A 108 3.13 16.56 -8.96
CA ALA A 108 2.38 17.56 -9.70
C ALA A 108 0.89 17.64 -9.28
N ASN A 109 0.35 16.56 -8.71
CA ASN A 109 -0.99 16.51 -8.14
C ASN A 109 -1.04 16.72 -6.62
N GLY A 110 0.07 17.12 -6.00
CA GLY A 110 0.15 17.37 -4.55
C GLY A 110 0.14 16.12 -3.68
N GLN A 111 0.36 14.95 -4.26
CA GLN A 111 0.39 13.67 -3.55
C GLN A 111 1.78 13.39 -2.97
N GLN A 112 1.83 12.59 -1.91
CA GLN A 112 3.07 12.06 -1.33
C GLN A 112 3.35 10.66 -1.87
N VAL A 113 4.62 10.34 -2.06
CA VAL A 113 5.05 9.03 -2.59
C VAL A 113 5.78 8.24 -1.53
N ILE A 114 5.44 6.95 -1.43
CA ILE A 114 6.17 5.94 -0.65
C ILE A 114 6.84 4.98 -1.63
N GLY A 115 8.14 4.79 -1.49
CA GLY A 115 8.89 3.84 -2.33
C GLY A 115 8.65 2.39 -1.90
N HIS A 116 8.48 1.52 -2.88
CA HIS A 116 8.28 0.08 -2.66
C HIS A 116 9.02 -0.74 -3.72
N CYS A 117 9.98 -1.52 -3.33
CA CYS A 117 10.67 -1.69 -2.06
C CYS A 117 12.19 -1.80 -2.31
N LEU A 118 13.03 -1.57 -1.26
CA LEU A 118 14.48 -1.61 -1.45
C LEU A 118 15.02 -3.06 -1.44
N ILE A 119 14.69 -3.84 -0.42
CA ILE A 119 15.18 -5.21 -0.24
C ILE A 119 14.00 -6.18 -0.16
N TRP A 120 13.92 -7.06 -1.13
CA TRP A 120 12.90 -8.12 -1.22
C TRP A 120 13.50 -9.38 -1.84
N HIS A 121 13.09 -10.54 -1.35
CA HIS A 121 13.59 -11.83 -1.83
C HIS A 121 13.03 -12.23 -3.21
N SER A 122 11.90 -11.64 -3.61
CA SER A 122 11.26 -11.80 -4.91
C SER A 122 11.56 -10.61 -5.82
N GLN A 123 11.40 -10.76 -7.12
CA GLN A 123 11.67 -9.73 -8.12
C GLN A 123 13.02 -9.00 -7.90
N CYS A 124 14.04 -9.81 -7.51
CA CYS A 124 15.41 -9.36 -7.27
C CYS A 124 16.34 -10.11 -8.23
N PRO A 125 17.13 -9.39 -9.07
CA PRO A 125 17.97 -10.01 -10.09
C PRO A 125 19.03 -10.93 -9.49
N PRO A 126 19.40 -12.03 -10.17
CA PRO A 126 20.39 -12.99 -9.68
C PRO A 126 21.76 -12.38 -9.37
N TRP A 127 22.16 -11.32 -10.09
CA TRP A 127 23.46 -10.68 -9.89
C TRP A 127 23.71 -10.19 -8.45
N PHE A 128 22.65 -9.94 -7.67
CA PHE A 128 22.78 -9.61 -6.26
C PHE A 128 23.50 -10.68 -5.46
N PHE A 129 23.35 -11.95 -5.85
CA PHE A 129 23.73 -13.10 -5.06
C PHE A 129 24.86 -13.94 -5.66
N VAL A 130 25.19 -13.73 -6.93
CA VAL A 130 26.23 -14.51 -7.65
C VAL A 130 27.26 -13.60 -8.30
N ASP A 131 28.47 -14.13 -8.50
CA ASP A 131 29.51 -13.51 -9.28
C ASP A 131 29.36 -13.82 -10.79
N GLU A 132 30.34 -13.40 -11.60
CA GLU A 132 30.36 -13.61 -13.05
C GLU A 132 30.42 -15.09 -13.44
N GLU A 133 30.96 -15.96 -12.58
CA GLU A 133 30.99 -17.41 -12.77
C GLU A 133 29.72 -18.11 -12.24
N GLY A 134 28.74 -17.36 -11.71
CA GLY A 134 27.49 -17.91 -11.14
C GLY A 134 27.64 -18.51 -9.75
N LYS A 135 28.78 -18.29 -9.06
CA LYS A 135 28.99 -18.73 -7.68
C LYS A 135 28.42 -17.73 -6.70
N GLN A 136 27.96 -18.22 -5.56
CA GLN A 136 27.46 -17.37 -4.49
C GLN A 136 28.54 -16.39 -4.02
N VAL A 137 28.19 -15.11 -3.93
CA VAL A 137 29.09 -14.07 -3.45
C VAL A 137 29.33 -14.17 -1.93
N SER A 138 30.43 -13.54 -1.47
CA SER A 138 30.73 -13.42 -0.05
C SER A 138 29.77 -12.44 0.65
N ALA A 139 29.69 -12.51 1.97
CA ALA A 139 28.92 -11.57 2.80
C ALA A 139 29.33 -10.11 2.54
N GLU A 140 30.63 -9.84 2.39
CA GLU A 140 31.14 -8.48 2.15
C GLU A 140 30.69 -7.93 0.78
N VAL A 141 30.69 -8.77 -0.24
CA VAL A 141 30.19 -8.37 -1.58
C VAL A 141 28.71 -8.06 -1.52
N LEU A 142 27.90 -8.91 -0.87
CA LEU A 142 26.46 -8.66 -0.75
C LEU A 142 26.16 -7.40 0.08
N LYS A 143 26.85 -7.16 1.19
CA LYS A 143 26.72 -5.91 1.96
C LYS A 143 27.01 -4.68 1.09
N LYS A 144 28.09 -4.72 0.28
CA LYS A 144 28.41 -3.64 -0.65
C LYS A 144 27.31 -3.42 -1.67
N ARG A 145 26.83 -4.49 -2.32
CA ARG A 145 25.73 -4.43 -3.32
C ARG A 145 24.45 -3.85 -2.73
N MET A 146 24.07 -4.30 -1.53
CA MET A 146 22.92 -3.74 -0.80
C MET A 146 23.10 -2.25 -0.51
N ARG A 147 24.29 -1.87 -0.03
CA ARG A 147 24.60 -0.47 0.29
C ARG A 147 24.53 0.41 -0.97
N ASP A 148 25.18 0.01 -2.03
CA ASP A 148 25.20 0.76 -3.29
C ASP A 148 23.79 0.91 -3.89
N HIS A 149 22.99 -0.16 -3.85
CA HIS A 149 21.59 -0.15 -4.29
C HIS A 149 20.76 0.86 -3.50
N ILE A 150 20.79 0.78 -2.18
CA ILE A 150 20.02 1.65 -1.30
C ILE A 150 20.45 3.11 -1.45
N PHE A 151 21.74 3.37 -1.41
CA PHE A 151 22.28 4.73 -1.52
C PHE A 151 21.96 5.39 -2.87
N THR A 152 22.06 4.64 -3.95
CA THR A 152 21.79 5.18 -5.30
C THR A 152 20.30 5.52 -5.44
N ILE A 153 19.40 4.62 -5.02
CA ILE A 153 17.96 4.84 -5.15
C ILE A 153 17.50 5.98 -4.23
N LEU A 154 17.89 5.97 -2.97
CA LEU A 154 17.47 7.03 -2.04
C LEU A 154 18.10 8.37 -2.42
N GLY A 155 19.34 8.36 -2.90
CA GLY A 155 20.00 9.56 -3.40
C GLY A 155 19.27 10.18 -4.60
N HIS A 156 18.82 9.34 -5.53
CA HIS A 156 18.05 9.78 -6.71
C HIS A 156 16.71 10.41 -6.34
N PHE A 157 15.98 9.83 -5.39
CA PHE A 157 14.66 10.30 -4.98
C PHE A 157 14.65 11.24 -3.78
N ARG A 158 15.83 11.69 -3.32
CA ARG A 158 15.93 12.57 -2.14
C ARG A 158 15.05 13.82 -2.29
N GLY A 159 14.21 14.09 -1.28
CA GLY A 159 13.26 15.20 -1.27
C GLY A 159 12.02 15.03 -2.13
N ARG A 160 11.89 13.89 -2.86
CA ARG A 160 10.71 13.57 -3.67
C ARG A 160 9.87 12.44 -3.07
N ILE A 161 10.48 11.49 -2.39
CA ILE A 161 9.84 10.37 -1.70
C ILE A 161 9.96 10.58 -0.20
N VAL A 162 8.87 10.37 0.54
CA VAL A 162 8.80 10.70 1.98
C VAL A 162 8.95 9.48 2.89
N GLY A 163 8.96 8.28 2.35
CA GLY A 163 9.17 7.04 3.11
C GLY A 163 9.39 5.85 2.19
N TRP A 164 9.97 4.77 2.74
CA TRP A 164 10.31 3.55 1.99
C TRP A 164 9.99 2.28 2.76
N ASP A 165 9.44 1.30 2.05
CA ASP A 165 9.47 -0.09 2.48
C ASP A 165 10.90 -0.61 2.29
N VAL A 166 11.68 -0.60 3.38
CA VAL A 166 13.12 -0.92 3.36
C VAL A 166 13.35 -2.41 3.16
N VAL A 167 12.61 -3.23 3.90
CA VAL A 167 12.63 -4.69 3.78
C VAL A 167 11.21 -5.19 3.64
N ASN A 168 10.98 -6.02 2.62
CA ASN A 168 9.69 -6.63 2.33
C ASN A 168 9.74 -8.15 2.53
N GLU A 169 8.76 -8.72 3.24
CA GLU A 169 8.45 -10.16 3.35
C GLU A 169 9.62 -11.03 3.85
N ALA A 170 10.26 -10.63 4.93
CA ALA A 170 11.38 -11.38 5.50
C ALA A 170 10.97 -12.52 6.44
N PHE A 171 9.68 -12.70 6.74
CA PHE A 171 9.18 -13.72 7.67
C PHE A 171 8.21 -14.70 6.98
N GLU A 172 8.23 -15.94 7.47
CA GLU A 172 7.23 -16.97 7.14
C GLU A 172 5.96 -16.79 8.00
N ASP A 173 4.86 -17.46 7.62
CA ASP A 173 3.58 -17.37 8.32
C ASP A 173 3.61 -17.86 9.78
N ASN A 174 4.58 -18.69 10.13
CA ASN A 174 4.82 -19.16 11.50
C ASN A 174 5.66 -18.20 12.36
N GLY A 175 6.05 -17.03 11.82
CA GLY A 175 6.83 -16.02 12.51
C GLY A 175 8.35 -16.25 12.49
N SER A 176 8.85 -17.28 11.82
CA SER A 176 10.29 -17.48 11.62
C SER A 176 10.83 -16.67 10.45
N LEU A 177 12.11 -16.32 10.48
CA LEU A 177 12.77 -15.66 9.36
C LEU A 177 12.77 -16.54 8.10
N ARG A 178 12.40 -15.94 6.98
CA ARG A 178 12.47 -16.58 5.65
C ARG A 178 13.90 -16.85 5.25
N ARG A 179 14.17 -18.09 4.82
CA ARG A 179 15.49 -18.49 4.33
C ARG A 179 15.79 -18.01 2.92
N SER A 180 15.61 -16.70 2.70
CA SER A 180 15.94 -16.01 1.44
C SER A 180 17.45 -16.08 1.15
N LYS A 181 17.87 -15.69 -0.07
CA LYS A 181 19.30 -15.56 -0.39
C LYS A 181 20.00 -14.52 0.48
N PHE A 182 19.33 -13.43 0.85
CA PHE A 182 19.85 -12.47 1.81
C PHE A 182 20.15 -13.13 3.14
N TYR A 183 19.19 -13.89 3.69
CA TYR A 183 19.36 -14.63 4.94
C TYR A 183 20.45 -15.70 4.86
N GLN A 184 20.53 -16.45 3.75
CA GLN A 184 21.53 -17.50 3.58
C GLN A 184 22.97 -16.97 3.60
N ILE A 185 23.19 -15.75 3.13
CA ILE A 185 24.53 -15.14 3.04
C ILE A 185 24.86 -14.28 4.27
N LEU A 186 23.89 -13.53 4.79
CA LEU A 186 24.11 -12.53 5.87
C LEU A 186 23.47 -12.91 7.21
N GLY A 187 22.72 -14.02 7.28
CA GLY A 187 21.92 -14.31 8.47
C GLY A 187 20.83 -13.26 8.66
N GLU A 188 20.40 -13.06 9.90
CA GLU A 188 19.38 -12.07 10.29
C GLU A 188 19.84 -10.62 10.15
N ASP A 189 21.16 -10.40 10.10
CA ASP A 189 21.78 -9.08 10.06
C ASP A 189 21.43 -8.28 8.78
N PHE A 190 20.98 -8.92 7.70
CA PHE A 190 20.61 -8.20 6.48
C PHE A 190 19.48 -7.19 6.71
N ILE A 191 18.58 -7.46 7.67
CA ILE A 191 17.45 -6.57 7.99
C ILE A 191 17.96 -5.29 8.65
N PRO A 192 18.62 -5.31 9.83
CA PRO A 192 19.11 -4.09 10.46
C PRO A 192 20.13 -3.34 9.58
N LEU A 193 20.96 -4.03 8.79
CA LEU A 193 21.88 -3.40 7.83
C LEU A 193 21.15 -2.59 6.77
N ALA A 194 20.05 -3.13 6.20
CA ALA A 194 19.25 -2.41 5.22
C ALA A 194 18.66 -1.10 5.80
N PHE A 195 18.13 -1.14 7.01
CA PHE A 195 17.63 0.04 7.72
C PHE A 195 18.72 1.06 8.04
N GLN A 196 19.90 0.60 8.47
CA GLN A 196 21.05 1.48 8.71
C GLN A 196 21.48 2.17 7.42
N TYR A 197 21.65 1.44 6.32
CA TYR A 197 22.02 2.01 5.02
C TYR A 197 20.98 2.99 4.51
N ALA A 198 19.68 2.69 4.68
CA ALA A 198 18.62 3.61 4.29
C ALA A 198 18.67 4.92 5.09
N HIS A 199 18.86 4.83 6.41
CA HIS A 199 18.98 6.00 7.26
C HIS A 199 20.26 6.82 6.99
N GLU A 200 21.40 6.16 6.73
CA GLU A 200 22.62 6.83 6.31
C GLU A 200 22.45 7.56 4.98
N ALA A 201 21.72 6.94 4.04
CA ALA A 201 21.47 7.53 2.72
C ALA A 201 20.55 8.74 2.81
N ASP A 202 19.47 8.67 3.59
CA ASP A 202 18.55 9.79 3.86
C ASP A 202 17.93 9.71 5.27
N PRO A 203 18.43 10.47 6.23
CA PRO A 203 17.92 10.44 7.61
C PRO A 203 16.58 11.17 7.80
N THR A 204 16.02 11.77 6.76
CA THR A 204 14.81 12.61 6.85
C THR A 204 13.53 11.89 6.49
N ILE A 205 13.61 10.70 5.90
CA ILE A 205 12.47 9.91 5.42
C ILE A 205 11.99 8.89 6.45
N GLU A 206 10.71 8.51 6.34
CA GLU A 206 10.15 7.42 7.15
C GLU A 206 10.59 6.06 6.58
N LEU A 207 11.02 5.12 7.44
CA LEU A 207 11.51 3.79 7.07
C LEU A 207 10.58 2.70 7.63
N TYR A 208 10.19 1.74 6.79
CA TYR A 208 9.18 0.74 7.11
C TYR A 208 9.68 -0.69 6.85
N TYR A 209 9.20 -1.61 7.66
CA TYR A 209 9.14 -3.02 7.34
C TYR A 209 7.76 -3.36 6.80
N ASN A 210 7.63 -4.23 5.79
CA ASN A 210 6.34 -4.62 5.19
C ASN A 210 6.21 -6.13 5.03
N ASP A 211 5.03 -6.72 5.34
CA ASP A 211 4.80 -8.16 5.17
C ASP A 211 3.30 -8.51 5.04
N TYR A 212 3.02 -9.67 4.43
CA TYR A 212 1.68 -10.25 4.33
C TYR A 212 1.33 -11.15 5.52
N SER A 213 0.09 -11.62 5.58
CA SER A 213 -0.42 -12.50 6.67
C SER A 213 -0.21 -11.96 8.08
N MET A 214 -0.04 -10.67 8.25
CA MET A 214 0.17 -10.02 9.55
C MET A 214 -1.05 -10.03 10.46
N ASN A 215 -2.20 -10.51 9.97
CA ASN A 215 -3.38 -10.87 10.79
C ASN A 215 -3.17 -12.15 11.61
N LYS A 216 -2.19 -13.00 11.27
CA LYS A 216 -1.90 -14.24 11.99
C LYS A 216 -1.09 -13.93 13.26
N PRO A 217 -1.54 -14.33 14.45
CA PRO A 217 -0.83 -14.06 15.71
C PRO A 217 0.62 -14.54 15.71
N SER A 218 0.88 -15.77 15.21
CA SER A 218 2.24 -16.33 15.12
C SER A 218 3.19 -15.44 14.31
N LYS A 219 2.71 -14.87 13.20
CA LYS A 219 3.55 -14.03 12.34
C LYS A 219 3.81 -12.67 12.97
N VAL A 220 2.77 -11.97 13.44
CA VAL A 220 2.96 -10.65 14.04
C VAL A 220 3.81 -10.71 15.30
N GLU A 221 3.64 -11.74 16.12
CA GLU A 221 4.47 -11.97 17.32
C GLU A 221 5.92 -12.26 16.95
N GLY A 222 6.18 -13.10 15.93
CA GLY A 222 7.52 -13.38 15.42
C GLY A 222 8.21 -12.11 14.92
N VAL A 223 7.54 -11.32 14.12
CA VAL A 223 8.04 -10.02 13.63
C VAL A 223 8.32 -9.06 14.78
N VAL A 224 7.38 -8.88 15.69
CA VAL A 224 7.55 -7.96 16.84
C VAL A 224 8.66 -8.42 17.78
N ASN A 225 8.79 -9.72 18.05
CA ASN A 225 9.87 -10.24 18.89
C ASN A 225 11.25 -10.03 18.25
N PHE A 226 11.36 -10.11 16.92
CA PHE A 226 12.59 -9.78 16.21
C PHE A 226 12.93 -8.30 16.29
N PHE A 227 11.96 -7.41 16.02
CA PHE A 227 12.22 -5.97 16.03
C PHE A 227 12.37 -5.36 17.43
N ARG A 228 11.78 -5.96 18.47
CA ARG A 228 11.84 -5.44 19.86
C ARG A 228 13.24 -5.07 20.33
N PRO A 229 14.24 -5.96 20.30
CA PRO A 229 15.60 -5.63 20.74
C PRO A 229 16.27 -4.61 19.79
N LEU A 230 15.93 -4.58 18.51
CA LEU A 230 16.50 -3.65 17.54
C LEU A 230 15.96 -2.24 17.75
N VAL A 231 14.66 -2.09 17.98
CA VAL A 231 14.01 -0.81 18.33
C VAL A 231 14.57 -0.28 19.65
N ALA A 232 14.73 -1.14 20.66
CA ALA A 232 15.32 -0.76 21.96
C ALA A 232 16.78 -0.26 21.84
N LYS A 233 17.49 -0.70 20.79
CA LYS A 233 18.86 -0.24 20.46
C LYS A 233 18.88 0.96 19.51
N GLY A 234 17.72 1.51 19.13
CA GLY A 234 17.61 2.69 18.28
C GLY A 234 17.66 2.41 16.78
N LEU A 235 17.24 1.21 16.32
CA LEU A 235 17.07 0.96 14.88
C LEU A 235 16.14 2.03 14.28
N PRO A 236 16.52 2.70 13.16
CA PRO A 236 15.72 3.74 12.53
C PRO A 236 14.54 3.15 11.75
N ILE A 237 13.53 2.65 12.46
CA ILE A 237 12.28 2.13 11.91
C ILE A 237 11.10 2.91 12.47
N HIS A 238 10.15 3.30 11.62
CA HIS A 238 9.02 4.17 11.98
C HIS A 238 7.71 3.40 12.11
N ALA A 239 7.49 2.40 11.26
CA ALA A 239 6.28 1.58 11.29
C ALA A 239 6.51 0.17 10.73
N ILE A 240 5.60 -0.73 11.10
CA ILE A 240 5.47 -2.05 10.50
C ILE A 240 4.23 -2.03 9.60
N GLY A 241 4.45 -2.35 8.32
CA GLY A 241 3.43 -2.53 7.29
C GLY A 241 2.81 -3.91 7.35
N MET A 242 1.50 -3.93 7.28
CA MET A 242 0.66 -5.11 7.10
C MET A 242 0.00 -4.99 5.74
N GLN A 243 0.33 -5.90 4.79
CA GLN A 243 -0.20 -5.79 3.43
C GLN A 243 -1.72 -5.74 3.41
N GLY A 244 -2.39 -6.65 4.10
CA GLY A 244 -3.85 -6.61 4.21
C GLY A 244 -4.57 -7.20 3.00
N HIS A 245 -3.97 -8.20 2.34
CA HIS A 245 -4.64 -9.01 1.33
C HIS A 245 -5.64 -9.96 1.99
N MET A 246 -6.92 -9.71 1.81
CA MET A 246 -7.98 -10.37 2.56
C MET A 246 -8.91 -11.19 1.65
N ILE A 247 -9.53 -12.21 2.22
CA ILE A 247 -10.50 -13.10 1.57
C ILE A 247 -11.77 -13.09 2.39
N TYR A 248 -12.89 -12.70 1.79
CA TYR A 248 -14.16 -12.66 2.51
C TYR A 248 -14.53 -14.04 3.06
N GLY A 249 -14.78 -14.11 4.37
CA GLY A 249 -15.15 -15.33 5.06
C GLY A 249 -13.98 -16.19 5.57
N ASP A 250 -12.73 -15.79 5.34
CA ASP A 250 -11.52 -16.51 5.81
C ASP A 250 -11.05 -16.06 7.21
N GLY A 251 -11.95 -15.54 8.02
CA GLY A 251 -11.68 -15.19 9.40
C GLY A 251 -12.22 -13.83 9.83
N ASP A 252 -12.02 -13.51 11.11
CA ASP A 252 -12.40 -12.23 11.71
C ASP A 252 -11.22 -11.25 11.62
N TYR A 253 -11.04 -10.64 10.44
CA TYR A 253 -9.94 -9.71 10.18
C TYR A 253 -9.97 -8.47 11.10
N VAL A 254 -11.14 -7.99 11.50
CA VAL A 254 -11.27 -6.85 12.42
C VAL A 254 -10.62 -7.17 13.75
N LYS A 255 -10.95 -8.32 14.32
CA LYS A 255 -10.37 -8.80 15.59
C LYS A 255 -8.88 -9.11 15.44
N GLN A 256 -8.52 -9.81 14.37
CA GLN A 256 -7.13 -10.23 14.10
C GLN A 256 -6.20 -9.01 13.93
N TYR A 257 -6.57 -8.04 13.10
CA TYR A 257 -5.75 -6.83 12.91
C TYR A 257 -5.78 -5.89 14.12
N THR A 258 -6.86 -5.85 14.90
CA THR A 258 -6.85 -5.16 16.20
C THR A 258 -5.77 -5.73 17.14
N HIS A 259 -5.63 -7.06 17.17
CA HIS A 259 -4.54 -7.71 17.93
C HIS A 259 -3.18 -7.32 17.37
N SER A 260 -2.99 -7.36 16.06
CA SER A 260 -1.71 -7.04 15.40
C SER A 260 -1.28 -5.59 15.65
N ILE A 261 -2.22 -4.63 15.53
CA ILE A 261 -1.95 -3.21 15.84
C ILE A 261 -1.47 -3.04 17.29
N LYS A 262 -2.11 -3.69 18.26
CA LYS A 262 -1.73 -3.64 19.67
C LYS A 262 -0.37 -4.29 19.92
N THR A 263 -0.09 -5.41 19.25
CA THR A 263 1.18 -6.13 19.36
C THR A 263 2.33 -5.28 18.83
N ILE A 264 2.17 -4.62 17.66
CA ILE A 264 3.14 -3.69 17.10
C ILE A 264 3.33 -2.47 18.01
N ALA A 265 2.24 -1.89 18.51
CA ALA A 265 2.30 -0.74 19.41
C ALA A 265 3.05 -1.06 20.73
N SER A 266 3.09 -2.33 21.15
CA SER A 266 3.80 -2.76 22.38
C SER A 266 5.33 -2.54 22.34
N ILE A 267 5.89 -2.28 21.16
CA ILE A 267 7.32 -1.94 20.98
C ILE A 267 7.52 -0.48 20.56
N GLY A 268 6.50 0.36 20.66
CA GLY A 268 6.57 1.78 20.36
C GLY A 268 6.48 2.14 18.87
N LEU A 269 6.16 1.18 18.00
CA LEU A 269 6.01 1.41 16.56
C LEU A 269 4.55 1.64 16.17
N LYS A 270 4.35 2.35 15.06
CA LYS A 270 3.06 2.47 14.39
C LYS A 270 2.83 1.29 13.45
N SER A 271 1.55 1.02 13.18
CA SER A 271 1.11 0.11 12.14
C SER A 271 0.68 0.89 10.90
N GLN A 272 0.81 0.29 9.74
CA GLN A 272 0.18 0.79 8.50
C GLN A 272 -0.35 -0.37 7.69
N PHE A 273 -1.46 -0.14 6.98
CA PHE A 273 -1.94 -1.07 5.98
C PHE A 273 -1.43 -0.61 4.62
N THR A 274 -0.73 -1.49 3.92
CA THR A 274 0.09 -1.13 2.77
C THR A 274 -0.47 -1.58 1.45
N GLU A 275 -1.33 -2.62 1.43
CA GLU A 275 -1.76 -3.31 0.21
C GLU A 275 -3.19 -3.85 0.35
N LEU A 276 -4.12 -3.02 0.87
CA LEU A 276 -5.49 -3.44 1.15
C LEU A 276 -6.22 -3.88 -0.12
N ASP A 277 -6.69 -5.09 -0.12
CA ASP A 277 -7.68 -5.63 -1.04
C ASP A 277 -8.56 -6.69 -0.36
N LEU A 278 -9.76 -6.93 -0.90
CA LEU A 278 -10.70 -7.93 -0.37
C LEU A 278 -11.31 -8.72 -1.52
N THR A 279 -10.84 -9.95 -1.74
CA THR A 279 -11.49 -10.84 -2.70
C THR A 279 -12.79 -11.40 -2.16
N MET A 280 -13.84 -11.36 -2.99
CA MET A 280 -15.13 -12.01 -2.73
C MET A 280 -15.22 -13.41 -3.37
N LEU A 281 -14.17 -13.82 -4.10
CA LEU A 281 -14.11 -15.12 -4.77
C LEU A 281 -13.69 -16.23 -3.80
N PRO A 282 -14.11 -17.48 -4.06
CA PRO A 282 -13.66 -18.63 -3.30
C PRO A 282 -12.14 -18.77 -3.33
N ASN A 283 -11.55 -19.11 -2.19
CA ASN A 283 -10.13 -19.42 -2.10
C ASN A 283 -9.88 -20.91 -2.37
N PRO A 284 -8.89 -21.29 -3.20
CA PRO A 284 -8.51 -22.69 -3.36
C PRO A 284 -8.05 -23.28 -2.04
N PHE A 285 -8.44 -24.54 -1.79
CA PHE A 285 -8.02 -25.25 -0.58
C PHE A 285 -6.47 -25.32 -0.49
N GLY A 286 -5.94 -24.99 0.67
CA GLY A 286 -4.49 -24.99 0.93
C GLY A 286 -3.75 -23.71 0.54
N PHE A 287 -4.42 -22.71 -0.06
CA PHE A 287 -3.83 -21.41 -0.34
C PHE A 287 -4.09 -20.43 0.79
N SER A 288 -3.04 -19.81 1.30
CA SER A 288 -3.14 -18.74 2.30
C SER A 288 -2.04 -17.71 2.06
N GLY A 289 -2.32 -16.45 2.43
CA GLY A 289 -1.37 -15.36 2.27
C GLY A 289 -1.23 -14.86 0.83
N ALA A 290 -0.12 -14.20 0.53
CA ALA A 290 0.16 -13.53 -0.73
C ALA A 290 1.49 -13.94 -1.36
N ASN A 291 1.94 -15.19 -1.12
CA ASN A 291 3.15 -15.71 -1.77
C ASN A 291 2.91 -15.88 -3.27
N ILE A 292 3.46 -14.98 -4.09
CA ILE A 292 3.25 -14.94 -5.55
C ILE A 292 3.76 -16.16 -6.31
N SER A 293 4.56 -17.02 -5.68
CA SER A 293 4.99 -18.31 -6.27
C SER A 293 3.89 -19.37 -6.24
N ASP A 294 2.85 -19.19 -5.40
CA ASP A 294 1.78 -20.15 -5.25
C ASP A 294 0.72 -19.91 -6.33
N GLN A 295 0.41 -20.94 -7.11
CA GLN A 295 -0.63 -20.89 -8.15
C GLN A 295 -1.50 -22.14 -8.12
N ALA A 296 -2.78 -21.97 -8.46
CA ALA A 296 -3.73 -23.05 -8.61
C ALA A 296 -4.38 -23.05 -10.00
N ALA A 297 -4.81 -24.20 -10.44
CA ALA A 297 -5.48 -24.35 -11.73
C ALA A 297 -6.86 -23.70 -11.74
N TYR A 298 -7.19 -23.00 -12.84
CA TYR A 298 -8.52 -22.42 -13.04
C TYR A 298 -9.62 -23.50 -13.04
N LYS A 299 -10.66 -23.23 -12.27
CA LYS A 299 -11.92 -23.98 -12.28
C LYS A 299 -13.07 -22.98 -12.25
N LYS A 300 -14.10 -23.15 -13.09
CA LYS A 300 -15.26 -22.24 -13.17
C LYS A 300 -15.93 -22.00 -11.80
N ALA A 301 -15.92 -22.99 -10.92
CA ALA A 301 -16.47 -22.86 -9.56
C ALA A 301 -15.67 -21.87 -8.69
N MET A 302 -14.43 -21.55 -9.07
CA MET A 302 -13.56 -20.57 -8.38
C MET A 302 -13.67 -19.16 -8.95
N ASP A 303 -14.54 -18.96 -9.96
CA ASP A 303 -14.82 -17.69 -10.60
C ASP A 303 -16.33 -17.53 -10.86
N PRO A 304 -17.16 -17.53 -9.79
CA PRO A 304 -18.62 -17.60 -9.91
C PRO A 304 -19.30 -16.31 -10.36
N TYR A 305 -18.58 -15.17 -10.37
CA TYR A 305 -19.17 -13.85 -10.57
C TYR A 305 -18.70 -13.16 -11.86
N GLN A 306 -18.50 -13.91 -12.96
CA GLN A 306 -17.98 -13.38 -14.23
C GLN A 306 -18.82 -12.24 -14.83
N ASP A 307 -20.14 -12.26 -14.58
CA ASP A 307 -21.10 -11.27 -15.11
C ASP A 307 -21.36 -10.08 -14.13
N GLY A 308 -20.63 -10.01 -13.03
CA GLY A 308 -20.77 -8.96 -12.02
C GLY A 308 -20.95 -9.53 -10.61
N LEU A 309 -20.55 -8.74 -9.61
CA LEU A 309 -20.72 -9.10 -8.21
C LEU A 309 -22.22 -9.03 -7.84
N PRO A 310 -22.83 -10.11 -7.32
CA PRO A 310 -24.24 -10.09 -6.87
C PRO A 310 -24.48 -8.99 -5.82
N LYS A 311 -25.68 -8.41 -5.82
CA LYS A 311 -26.04 -7.33 -4.89
C LYS A 311 -25.77 -7.69 -3.43
N GLU A 312 -26.14 -8.90 -3.00
CA GLU A 312 -25.86 -9.36 -1.64
C GLU A 312 -24.35 -9.39 -1.33
N LYS A 313 -23.53 -9.82 -2.30
CA LYS A 313 -22.09 -9.83 -2.15
C LYS A 313 -21.50 -8.43 -2.11
N GLN A 314 -22.05 -7.49 -2.88
CA GLN A 314 -21.69 -6.09 -2.78
C GLN A 314 -22.05 -5.50 -1.40
N GLU A 315 -23.22 -5.81 -0.87
CA GLU A 315 -23.63 -5.37 0.47
C GLU A 315 -22.71 -5.95 1.56
N GLN A 316 -22.29 -7.22 1.44
CA GLN A 316 -21.30 -7.85 2.32
C GLN A 316 -19.91 -7.19 2.20
N PHE A 317 -19.47 -6.86 0.99
CA PHE A 317 -18.24 -6.11 0.73
C PHE A 317 -18.28 -4.73 1.39
N ASP A 318 -19.39 -4.00 1.22
CA ASP A 318 -19.58 -2.68 1.81
C ASP A 318 -19.50 -2.72 3.34
N GLN A 319 -20.22 -3.68 3.96
CA GLN A 319 -20.25 -3.82 5.42
C GLN A 319 -18.87 -4.18 5.97
N PHE A 320 -18.14 -5.08 5.29
CA PHE A 320 -16.78 -5.43 5.67
C PHE A 320 -15.87 -4.19 5.75
N TRP A 321 -15.89 -3.34 4.72
CA TRP A 321 -15.05 -2.15 4.70
C TRP A 321 -15.49 -1.10 5.74
N LEU A 322 -16.79 -0.98 6.03
CA LEU A 322 -17.27 -0.12 7.11
C LEU A 322 -16.73 -0.58 8.46
N ASP A 323 -16.84 -1.88 8.76
CA ASP A 323 -16.34 -2.45 10.03
C ASP A 323 -14.81 -2.33 10.12
N PHE A 324 -14.11 -2.57 9.01
CA PHE A 324 -12.65 -2.46 8.94
C PHE A 324 -12.18 -1.02 9.16
N PHE A 325 -12.79 -0.04 8.50
CA PHE A 325 -12.45 1.36 8.69
C PHE A 325 -12.83 1.89 10.06
N GLN A 326 -13.92 1.39 10.66
CA GLN A 326 -14.24 1.70 12.06
C GLN A 326 -13.12 1.19 13.00
N MET A 327 -12.62 -0.02 12.77
CA MET A 327 -11.47 -0.56 13.51
C MET A 327 -10.21 0.30 13.36
N LEU A 328 -9.93 0.82 12.17
CA LEU A 328 -8.80 1.74 11.95
C LEU A 328 -8.99 3.04 12.75
N ILE A 329 -10.19 3.61 12.73
CA ILE A 329 -10.53 4.83 13.48
C ILE A 329 -10.38 4.60 14.99
N ASP A 330 -10.86 3.48 15.49
CA ASP A 330 -10.77 3.13 16.92
C ASP A 330 -9.31 2.94 17.38
N ASN A 331 -8.40 2.66 16.45
CA ASN A 331 -6.97 2.48 16.69
C ASN A 331 -6.09 3.59 16.08
N LYS A 332 -6.65 4.73 15.71
CA LYS A 332 -5.97 5.82 14.98
C LYS A 332 -4.65 6.28 15.58
N GLU A 333 -4.51 6.22 16.90
CA GLU A 333 -3.26 6.59 17.58
C GLU A 333 -2.08 5.66 17.22
N ASN A 334 -2.38 4.46 16.71
CA ASN A 334 -1.39 3.45 16.34
C ASN A 334 -1.41 3.12 14.84
N VAL A 335 -2.33 3.70 14.06
CA VAL A 335 -2.45 3.49 12.62
C VAL A 335 -1.95 4.72 11.88
N LEU A 336 -0.97 4.54 11.02
CA LEU A 336 -0.36 5.62 10.25
C LEU A 336 -1.07 5.85 8.91
N ARG A 337 -1.38 4.76 8.20
CA ARG A 337 -1.87 4.81 6.81
C ARG A 337 -2.72 3.59 6.45
N ALA A 338 -3.69 3.80 5.56
CA ALA A 338 -4.45 2.75 4.88
C ALA A 338 -4.27 2.93 3.36
N THR A 339 -3.58 1.99 2.72
CA THR A 339 -3.26 2.02 1.29
C THR A 339 -3.91 0.83 0.60
N PHE A 340 -4.70 1.09 -0.44
CA PHE A 340 -5.29 0.05 -1.28
C PHE A 340 -4.29 -0.42 -2.34
N TRP A 341 -4.33 -1.73 -2.68
CA TRP A 341 -3.47 -2.30 -3.71
C TRP A 341 -4.23 -2.44 -5.01
N CYS A 342 -3.83 -1.67 -6.00
CA CYS A 342 -4.54 -1.34 -7.23
C CYS A 342 -5.72 -0.38 -7.06
N PHE A 343 -5.94 0.43 -8.09
CA PHE A 343 -7.01 1.41 -8.11
C PHE A 343 -8.36 0.76 -8.41
N ASN A 344 -8.46 -0.08 -9.44
CA ASN A 344 -9.71 -0.67 -9.89
C ASN A 344 -9.66 -2.19 -10.06
N ASP A 345 -10.82 -2.81 -10.11
CA ASP A 345 -10.95 -4.26 -10.23
C ASP A 345 -10.35 -4.83 -11.52
N ALA A 346 -10.35 -4.08 -12.63
CA ALA A 346 -9.82 -4.56 -13.90
C ALA A 346 -8.29 -4.77 -13.86
N LYS A 347 -7.59 -3.94 -13.07
CA LYS A 347 -6.13 -3.96 -12.93
C LYS A 347 -5.65 -4.72 -11.69
N SER A 348 -6.57 -5.23 -10.86
CA SER A 348 -6.20 -5.96 -9.65
C SER A 348 -5.42 -7.23 -9.98
N TRP A 349 -4.28 -7.41 -9.29
CA TRP A 349 -3.49 -8.63 -9.37
C TRP A 349 -4.27 -9.88 -8.96
N LYS A 350 -5.34 -9.73 -8.19
CA LYS A 350 -6.25 -10.80 -7.76
C LYS A 350 -6.97 -11.48 -8.93
N ASN A 351 -7.03 -10.84 -10.09
CA ASN A 351 -7.54 -11.48 -11.31
C ASN A 351 -6.67 -12.66 -11.76
N ASP A 352 -5.37 -12.62 -11.43
CA ASP A 352 -4.39 -13.61 -11.86
C ASP A 352 -3.75 -14.39 -10.70
N PHE A 353 -4.12 -14.08 -9.45
CA PHE A 353 -3.60 -14.73 -8.25
C PHE A 353 -4.72 -15.12 -7.26
N PRO A 354 -4.67 -16.30 -6.62
CA PRO A 354 -3.77 -17.44 -6.89
C PRO A 354 -4.16 -18.25 -8.13
N ILE A 355 -5.19 -17.86 -8.84
CA ILE A 355 -5.68 -18.50 -10.07
C ILE A 355 -5.69 -17.48 -11.19
N LYS A 356 -4.99 -17.75 -12.27
CA LYS A 356 -4.93 -16.88 -13.43
C LYS A 356 -6.26 -16.81 -14.19
N GLY A 357 -6.66 -15.59 -14.58
CA GLY A 357 -7.81 -15.35 -15.45
C GLY A 357 -9.16 -15.33 -14.73
N ARG A 358 -9.20 -15.06 -13.43
CA ARG A 358 -10.46 -14.84 -12.70
C ARG A 358 -10.99 -13.41 -12.89
N THR A 359 -12.27 -13.23 -12.55
CA THR A 359 -12.92 -11.91 -12.53
C THR A 359 -13.15 -11.50 -11.08
N ASP A 360 -12.15 -10.85 -10.47
CA ASP A 360 -12.23 -10.42 -9.07
C ASP A 360 -12.76 -8.98 -8.92
N TYR A 361 -13.27 -8.66 -7.74
CA TYR A 361 -13.89 -7.39 -7.36
C TYR A 361 -13.25 -6.83 -6.07
N ALA A 362 -11.93 -6.90 -5.99
CA ALA A 362 -11.18 -6.74 -4.75
C ALA A 362 -10.95 -5.28 -4.31
N THR A 363 -11.22 -4.29 -5.17
CA THR A 363 -10.91 -2.88 -4.93
C THR A 363 -12.16 -2.02 -4.71
N LEU A 364 -11.99 -0.73 -4.43
CA LEU A 364 -13.09 0.22 -4.20
C LEU A 364 -13.70 0.80 -5.51
N TRP A 365 -13.01 0.64 -6.64
CA TRP A 365 -13.50 1.02 -7.97
C TRP A 365 -13.77 -0.23 -8.80
N ASP A 366 -14.84 -0.19 -9.58
CA ASP A 366 -15.20 -1.30 -10.44
C ASP A 366 -14.29 -1.43 -11.68
N ARG A 367 -14.57 -2.41 -12.53
CA ARG A 367 -13.78 -2.67 -13.75
C ARG A 367 -13.84 -1.57 -14.80
N GLN A 368 -14.78 -0.63 -14.68
CA GLN A 368 -14.95 0.56 -15.52
C GLN A 368 -14.46 1.84 -14.82
N SER A 369 -13.68 1.70 -13.74
CA SER A 369 -13.16 2.81 -12.94
C SER A 369 -14.25 3.68 -12.32
N LYS A 370 -15.43 3.13 -12.11
CA LYS A 370 -16.51 3.79 -11.38
C LYS A 370 -16.43 3.43 -9.90
N ALA A 371 -16.52 4.43 -9.04
CA ALA A 371 -16.54 4.21 -7.59
C ALA A 371 -17.71 3.29 -7.18
N LYS A 372 -17.42 2.24 -6.42
CA LYS A 372 -18.43 1.38 -5.83
C LYS A 372 -19.19 2.13 -4.72
N PRO A 373 -20.40 1.71 -4.35
CA PRO A 373 -21.16 2.32 -3.26
C PRO A 373 -20.39 2.41 -1.93
N THR A 374 -19.45 1.54 -1.72
CA THR A 374 -18.53 1.50 -0.58
C THR A 374 -17.80 2.82 -0.35
N VAL A 375 -17.35 3.49 -1.42
CA VAL A 375 -16.63 4.77 -1.33
C VAL A 375 -17.48 5.82 -0.64
N GLN A 376 -18.72 6.02 -1.10
CA GLN A 376 -19.62 7.00 -0.50
C GLN A 376 -20.00 6.63 0.93
N LYS A 377 -20.25 5.35 1.20
CA LYS A 377 -20.57 4.87 2.56
C LYS A 377 -19.44 5.12 3.56
N LEU A 378 -18.19 4.96 3.15
CA LEU A 378 -17.02 5.27 3.97
C LEU A 378 -16.91 6.77 4.26
N ILE A 379 -17.14 7.62 3.25
CA ILE A 379 -17.18 9.08 3.42
C ILE A 379 -18.28 9.49 4.40
N ASP A 380 -19.50 8.99 4.20
CA ASP A 380 -20.66 9.28 5.07
C ASP A 380 -20.41 8.85 6.52
N MET A 381 -19.76 7.71 6.73
CA MET A 381 -19.36 7.21 8.04
C MET A 381 -18.41 8.19 8.75
N ALA A 382 -17.34 8.61 8.07
CA ALA A 382 -16.36 9.55 8.64
C ALA A 382 -17.01 10.90 9.01
N GLU A 383 -17.85 11.45 8.13
CA GLU A 383 -18.58 12.70 8.42
C GLU A 383 -19.54 12.58 9.61
N SER A 384 -20.21 11.44 9.72
CA SER A 384 -21.13 11.18 10.84
C SER A 384 -20.41 11.17 12.17
N LEU A 385 -19.23 10.57 12.23
CA LEU A 385 -18.36 10.55 13.41
C LEU A 385 -17.83 11.95 13.75
N GLU A 386 -17.42 12.73 12.77
CA GLU A 386 -16.97 14.11 12.98
C GLU A 386 -18.09 14.98 13.57
N LYS A 387 -19.31 14.87 13.04
CA LYS A 387 -20.48 15.59 13.56
C LYS A 387 -20.79 15.19 15.01
N LYS A 388 -20.67 13.92 15.37
CA LYS A 388 -20.86 13.41 16.73
C LYS A 388 -19.80 14.00 17.68
N ASN A 389 -18.53 13.91 17.32
CA ASN A 389 -17.41 14.42 18.11
C ASN A 389 -17.50 15.95 18.35
N LYS A 390 -17.96 16.72 17.36
CA LYS A 390 -18.19 18.16 17.50
C LYS A 390 -19.33 18.49 18.48
N LYS A 391 -20.39 17.66 18.53
CA LYS A 391 -21.51 17.83 19.48
C LYS A 391 -21.07 17.52 20.91
N GLU A 392 -20.33 16.42 21.11
CA GLU A 392 -19.81 16.03 22.44
C GLU A 392 -18.85 17.08 23.02
N LYS A 393 -17.92 17.62 22.19
CA LYS A 393 -17.03 18.71 22.61
C LYS A 393 -17.78 20.00 23.00
N LYS A 394 -18.93 20.29 22.35
CA LYS A 394 -19.78 21.45 22.73
C LYS A 394 -20.57 21.20 24.00
N SER A 395 -21.00 19.97 24.26
CA SER A 395 -21.71 19.58 25.48
C SER A 395 -20.80 19.63 26.71
N ASN A 396 -19.55 19.19 26.57
CA ASN A 396 -18.58 19.15 27.68
C ASN A 396 -17.97 20.54 28.00
N LYS A 397 -18.27 21.60 27.22
CA LYS A 397 -17.85 22.98 27.46
C LYS A 397 -18.94 23.82 28.12
N LYS A 398 -20.13 23.27 28.32
CA LYS A 398 -21.25 23.87 29.06
C LYS A 398 -21.34 23.25 30.46
#